data_c8d1ec6d641cd1f52873feb5c8c493c9
#
_entry.id   c8d1ec6d641cd1f52873feb5c8c493c9
#
_cell.length_a   1.000
_cell.length_b   1.000
_cell.length_c   1.000
_cell.angle_alpha   90.00
_cell.angle_beta   90.00
_cell.angle_gamma   90.00
#
_symmetry.space_group_name_H-M   'P 1'
#
loop_
_entity.id
_entity.type
_entity.pdbx_description
1 polymer ?
#
loop_
_entity_poly.entity_id
_entity_poly.type
_entity_poly.pdbx_seq_one_letter_code
_entity_poly.pdbx_strand_id
1 'polypeptide(L)'
;MEETKMNMPLLGDDFPQMDVQTTHGKMSLPGDFKGKWFILFSHPADFTPVCTTEFVAFQKRYEEFKKMDCALVGMSVDQVFSHIKWVEWIEEKLGVKIEFPVVAANDTIANKLGMLHPGKGTNTVRAVFIVDPKGKVRLIMYYPQEIGRNMDEIVRAVKALQVSEKQGAVPAGWPNNELIKDRIIVPPASTVKMAKERLEDKSLECFDWWFCHKPYEK
;
A
#
# COMPACT_ATOMS: atom_id res chain seq x y z
N MET A 1 15.65 14.46 -29.61
CA MET A 1 14.63 14.50 -28.53
C MET A 1 15.13 13.52 -27.47
N GLU A 2 15.58 14.02 -26.34
CA GLU A 2 15.87 13.15 -25.20
C GLU A 2 14.57 12.45 -24.79
N GLU A 3 14.52 11.13 -24.93
CA GLU A 3 13.49 10.33 -24.25
C GLU A 3 13.65 10.60 -22.75
N THR A 4 12.77 11.41 -22.19
CA THR A 4 12.63 11.50 -20.74
C THR A 4 12.24 10.10 -20.26
N LYS A 5 13.24 9.32 -19.82
CA LYS A 5 13.00 8.08 -19.08
C LYS A 5 12.09 8.44 -17.92
N MET A 6 10.80 8.14 -18.04
CA MET A 6 9.89 8.24 -16.90
C MET A 6 10.31 7.15 -15.90
N ASN A 7 11.01 7.56 -14.87
CA ASN A 7 11.41 6.64 -13.83
C ASN A 7 10.19 6.37 -12.92
N MET A 8 9.87 5.10 -12.72
CA MET A 8 8.93 4.65 -11.70
C MET A 8 9.38 5.21 -10.33
N PRO A 9 8.47 5.73 -9.49
CA PRO A 9 8.82 6.22 -8.15
C PRO A 9 9.37 5.07 -7.31
N LEU A 10 10.41 5.36 -6.54
CA LEU A 10 11.03 4.46 -5.58
C LEU A 10 10.53 4.75 -4.16
N LEU A 11 10.95 3.92 -3.20
CA LEU A 11 10.62 4.14 -1.79
C LEU A 11 11.26 5.46 -1.30
N GLY A 12 10.43 6.33 -0.70
CA GLY A 12 10.82 7.65 -0.23
C GLY A 12 10.62 8.78 -1.24
N ASP A 13 10.41 8.47 -2.51
CA ASP A 13 10.08 9.46 -3.53
C ASP A 13 8.69 10.07 -3.30
N ASP A 14 8.46 11.24 -3.88
CA ASP A 14 7.12 11.80 -3.98
C ASP A 14 6.26 10.94 -4.93
N PHE A 15 5.03 10.65 -4.51
CA PHE A 15 4.08 10.01 -5.40
C PHE A 15 3.76 10.95 -6.57
N PRO A 16 3.78 10.47 -7.83
CA PRO A 16 3.60 11.34 -8.99
C PRO A 16 2.27 12.10 -8.98
N GLN A 17 2.32 13.38 -9.28
CA GLN A 17 1.13 14.22 -9.46
C GLN A 17 0.36 13.76 -10.70
N MET A 18 -0.94 13.51 -10.54
CA MET A 18 -1.82 13.04 -11.62
C MET A 18 -3.26 13.50 -11.38
N ASP A 19 -3.85 14.14 -12.39
CA ASP A 19 -5.29 14.37 -12.46
C ASP A 19 -5.94 13.23 -13.22
N VAL A 20 -6.90 12.55 -12.58
CA VAL A 20 -7.47 11.30 -13.07
C VAL A 20 -8.99 11.33 -13.05
N GLN A 21 -9.61 10.61 -14.00
CA GLN A 21 -11.04 10.31 -13.97
C GLN A 21 -11.26 9.01 -13.18
N THR A 22 -12.25 9.02 -12.30
CA THR A 22 -12.61 7.83 -11.49
C THR A 22 -14.11 7.56 -11.57
N THR A 23 -14.54 6.42 -11.01
CA THR A 23 -15.97 6.12 -10.80
C THR A 23 -16.68 7.11 -9.88
N HIS A 24 -15.94 7.90 -9.09
CA HIS A 24 -16.47 8.93 -8.18
C HIS A 24 -16.27 10.36 -8.71
N GLY A 25 -15.88 10.51 -9.98
CA GLY A 25 -15.59 11.79 -10.60
C GLY A 25 -14.08 12.06 -10.74
N LYS A 26 -13.73 13.32 -10.94
CA LYS A 26 -12.32 13.74 -11.09
C LYS A 26 -11.62 13.74 -9.74
N MET A 27 -10.36 13.28 -9.72
CA MET A 27 -9.51 13.28 -8.54
C MET A 27 -8.10 13.74 -8.91
N SER A 28 -7.41 14.36 -7.94
CA SER A 28 -5.99 14.72 -8.06
C SER A 28 -5.16 13.89 -7.08
N LEU A 29 -4.28 13.04 -7.58
CA LEU A 29 -3.40 12.22 -6.78
C LEU A 29 -2.00 12.85 -6.70
N PRO A 30 -1.34 12.89 -5.53
CA PRO A 30 -1.82 12.54 -4.20
C PRO A 30 -2.60 13.68 -3.51
N GLY A 31 -2.91 14.78 -4.23
CA GLY A 31 -3.46 16.04 -3.67
C GLY A 31 -4.69 15.85 -2.80
N ASP A 32 -5.67 15.06 -3.26
CA ASP A 32 -6.93 14.83 -2.53
C ASP A 32 -6.76 13.99 -1.26
N PHE A 33 -5.58 13.37 -1.08
CA PHE A 33 -5.23 12.58 0.11
C PHE A 33 -4.19 13.26 1.00
N LYS A 34 -3.93 14.56 0.81
CA LYS A 34 -3.01 15.31 1.67
C LYS A 34 -3.40 15.19 3.15
N GLY A 35 -2.46 14.75 3.97
CA GLY A 35 -2.71 14.53 5.40
C GLY A 35 -3.27 13.14 5.74
N LYS A 36 -3.52 12.28 4.76
CA LYS A 36 -4.06 10.92 4.94
C LYS A 36 -3.18 9.89 4.25
N TRP A 37 -3.18 8.69 4.78
CA TRP A 37 -2.63 7.54 4.07
C TRP A 37 -3.56 7.15 2.93
N PHE A 38 -3.00 6.67 1.83
CA PHE A 38 -3.80 6.01 0.79
C PHE A 38 -3.04 4.86 0.14
N ILE A 39 -3.81 3.94 -0.40
CA ILE A 39 -3.34 2.85 -1.23
C ILE A 39 -3.86 3.08 -2.64
N LEU A 40 -2.95 3.15 -3.62
CA LEU A 40 -3.30 2.93 -5.01
C LEU A 40 -2.96 1.50 -5.36
N PHE A 41 -3.96 0.73 -5.83
CA PHE A 41 -3.73 -0.62 -6.30
C PHE A 41 -4.24 -0.81 -7.72
N SER A 42 -3.46 -1.48 -8.57
CA SER A 42 -3.87 -1.76 -9.94
C SER A 42 -4.38 -3.19 -10.10
N HIS A 43 -5.22 -3.39 -11.13
CA HIS A 43 -5.70 -4.70 -11.57
C HIS A 43 -5.57 -4.81 -13.09
N PRO A 44 -5.35 -6.00 -13.65
CA PRO A 44 -5.14 -6.20 -15.08
C PRO A 44 -6.26 -5.71 -15.98
N ALA A 45 -7.51 -6.08 -15.68
CA ALA A 45 -8.68 -5.67 -16.45
C ALA A 45 -9.97 -5.93 -15.66
N ASP A 46 -11.00 -5.14 -15.95
CA ASP A 46 -12.38 -5.36 -15.49
C ASP A 46 -12.93 -6.70 -16.02
N PHE A 47 -14.00 -7.18 -15.42
CA PHE A 47 -14.69 -8.42 -15.81
C PHE A 47 -13.78 -9.67 -15.87
N THR A 48 -12.71 -9.70 -15.05
CA THR A 48 -11.84 -10.86 -14.93
C THR A 48 -11.98 -11.53 -13.56
N PRO A 49 -11.87 -12.87 -13.47
CA PRO A 49 -12.17 -13.59 -12.23
C PRO A 49 -11.27 -13.21 -11.05
N VAL A 50 -9.96 -13.18 -11.24
CA VAL A 50 -9.01 -12.85 -10.15
C VAL A 50 -9.21 -11.42 -9.67
N CYS A 51 -9.39 -10.44 -10.59
CA CYS A 51 -9.61 -9.04 -10.22
C CYS A 51 -10.93 -8.88 -9.44
N THR A 52 -11.99 -9.61 -9.83
CA THR A 52 -13.25 -9.61 -9.11
C THR A 52 -13.08 -10.11 -7.66
N THR A 53 -12.34 -11.21 -7.46
CA THR A 53 -12.06 -11.70 -6.11
C THR A 53 -11.27 -10.71 -5.27
N GLU A 54 -10.34 -9.96 -5.87
CA GLU A 54 -9.56 -8.93 -5.18
C GLU A 54 -10.41 -7.72 -4.78
N PHE A 55 -11.30 -7.23 -5.67
CA PHE A 55 -12.20 -6.12 -5.35
C PHE A 55 -13.13 -6.46 -4.19
N VAL A 56 -13.70 -7.66 -4.20
CA VAL A 56 -14.50 -8.16 -3.06
C VAL A 56 -13.65 -8.23 -1.79
N ALA A 57 -12.41 -8.71 -1.87
CA ALA A 57 -11.53 -8.83 -0.72
C ALA A 57 -11.10 -7.46 -0.16
N PHE A 58 -10.78 -6.48 -1.01
CA PHE A 58 -10.50 -5.10 -0.60
C PHE A 58 -11.73 -4.47 0.06
N GLN A 59 -12.92 -4.64 -0.53
CA GLN A 59 -14.15 -4.11 0.07
C GLN A 59 -14.46 -4.73 1.43
N LYS A 60 -14.25 -6.02 1.61
CA LYS A 60 -14.42 -6.69 2.91
C LYS A 60 -13.47 -6.16 4.00
N ARG A 61 -12.32 -5.58 3.61
CA ARG A 61 -11.37 -4.94 4.52
C ARG A 61 -11.51 -3.40 4.57
N TYR A 62 -12.47 -2.83 3.83
CA TYR A 62 -12.58 -1.38 3.65
C TYR A 62 -12.72 -0.62 4.98
N GLU A 63 -13.58 -1.10 5.90
CA GLU A 63 -13.74 -0.50 7.22
C GLU A 63 -12.47 -0.60 8.08
N GLU A 64 -11.65 -1.61 7.86
CA GLU A 64 -10.36 -1.75 8.55
C GLU A 64 -9.36 -0.70 8.07
N PHE A 65 -9.30 -0.45 6.76
CA PHE A 65 -8.50 0.64 6.19
C PHE A 65 -8.99 2.02 6.65
N LYS A 66 -10.31 2.24 6.68
CA LYS A 66 -10.89 3.50 7.19
C LYS A 66 -10.52 3.76 8.64
N LYS A 67 -10.53 2.74 9.51
CA LYS A 67 -10.10 2.87 10.92
C LYS A 67 -8.61 3.23 11.06
N MET A 68 -7.81 2.92 10.05
CA MET A 68 -6.41 3.31 9.97
C MET A 68 -6.19 4.66 9.27
N ASP A 69 -7.26 5.43 8.98
CA ASP A 69 -7.23 6.65 8.16
C ASP A 69 -6.46 6.45 6.84
N CYS A 70 -6.72 5.31 6.19
CA CYS A 70 -6.08 4.91 4.94
C CYS A 70 -7.15 4.71 3.86
N ALA A 71 -7.14 5.55 2.83
CA ALA A 71 -8.05 5.45 1.71
C ALA A 71 -7.60 4.36 0.72
N LEU A 72 -8.57 3.77 0.00
CA LEU A 72 -8.33 2.84 -1.09
C LEU A 72 -8.67 3.50 -2.43
N VAL A 73 -7.85 3.27 -3.45
CA VAL A 73 -8.07 3.69 -4.83
C VAL A 73 -7.68 2.54 -5.75
N GLY A 74 -8.65 2.01 -6.48
CA GLY A 74 -8.41 1.02 -7.55
C GLY A 74 -7.95 1.70 -8.83
N MET A 75 -7.26 0.97 -9.73
CA MET A 75 -6.83 1.49 -11.03
C MET A 75 -6.67 0.38 -12.06
N SER A 76 -7.10 0.64 -13.30
CA SER A 76 -6.67 -0.09 -14.49
C SER A 76 -6.67 0.83 -15.71
N VAL A 77 -6.30 0.32 -16.86
CA VAL A 77 -6.37 1.05 -18.15
C VAL A 77 -7.74 0.94 -18.82
N ASP A 78 -8.70 0.29 -18.19
CA ASP A 78 -10.07 0.25 -18.69
C ASP A 78 -10.72 1.64 -18.60
N GLN A 79 -11.76 1.86 -19.40
CA GLN A 79 -12.51 3.10 -19.38
C GLN A 79 -13.41 3.21 -18.16
N VAL A 80 -13.71 4.43 -17.73
CA VAL A 80 -14.56 4.68 -16.57
C VAL A 80 -15.94 4.01 -16.69
N PHE A 81 -16.50 3.93 -17.90
CA PHE A 81 -17.79 3.25 -18.13
C PHE A 81 -17.71 1.74 -17.86
N SER A 82 -16.56 1.12 -18.17
CA SER A 82 -16.31 -0.28 -17.83
C SER A 82 -16.28 -0.47 -16.31
N HIS A 83 -15.51 0.36 -15.61
CA HIS A 83 -15.45 0.34 -14.14
C HIS A 83 -16.85 0.46 -13.51
N ILE A 84 -17.64 1.46 -13.94
CA ILE A 84 -18.99 1.69 -13.42
C ILE A 84 -19.85 0.42 -13.60
N LYS A 85 -19.87 -0.15 -14.82
CA LYS A 85 -20.68 -1.35 -15.07
C LYS A 85 -20.16 -2.58 -14.33
N TRP A 86 -18.86 -2.69 -14.15
CA TRP A 86 -18.27 -3.81 -13.42
C TRP A 86 -18.57 -3.76 -11.92
N VAL A 87 -18.47 -2.59 -11.28
CA VAL A 87 -18.80 -2.47 -9.85
C VAL A 87 -20.30 -2.67 -9.59
N GLU A 88 -21.18 -2.22 -10.51
CA GLU A 88 -22.61 -2.55 -10.47
C GLU A 88 -22.84 -4.06 -10.54
N TRP A 89 -22.15 -4.75 -11.46
CA TRP A 89 -22.26 -6.20 -11.62
C TRP A 89 -21.79 -6.94 -10.36
N ILE A 90 -20.71 -6.47 -9.72
CA ILE A 90 -20.22 -7.05 -8.44
C ILE A 90 -21.30 -6.91 -7.36
N GLU A 91 -21.95 -5.75 -7.25
CA GLU A 91 -23.03 -5.53 -6.30
C GLU A 91 -24.24 -6.42 -6.62
N GLU A 92 -24.70 -6.44 -7.87
CA GLU A 92 -25.87 -7.22 -8.31
C GLU A 92 -25.68 -8.74 -8.14
N LYS A 93 -24.52 -9.27 -8.48
CA LYS A 93 -24.26 -10.72 -8.53
C LYS A 93 -23.61 -11.29 -7.29
N LEU A 94 -22.81 -10.51 -6.61
CA LEU A 94 -22.04 -10.96 -5.45
C LEU A 94 -22.49 -10.31 -4.13
N GLY A 95 -23.44 -9.36 -4.18
CA GLY A 95 -23.96 -8.66 -3.02
C GLY A 95 -22.93 -7.79 -2.31
N VAL A 96 -21.87 -7.35 -3.01
CA VAL A 96 -20.80 -6.55 -2.45
C VAL A 96 -20.72 -5.21 -3.17
N LYS A 97 -21.10 -4.14 -2.47
CA LYS A 97 -21.00 -2.77 -2.97
C LYS A 97 -19.57 -2.26 -2.85
N ILE A 98 -18.96 -1.89 -3.97
CA ILE A 98 -17.61 -1.29 -3.99
C ILE A 98 -17.72 0.20 -3.66
N GLU A 99 -17.11 0.61 -2.54
CA GLU A 99 -17.22 1.98 -2.02
C GLU A 99 -15.98 2.85 -2.27
N PHE A 100 -14.91 2.28 -2.80
CA PHE A 100 -13.71 3.03 -3.15
C PHE A 100 -13.70 3.42 -4.63
N PRO A 101 -13.10 4.58 -5.00
CA PRO A 101 -12.99 5.02 -6.39
C PRO A 101 -12.08 4.10 -7.21
N VAL A 102 -12.41 3.95 -8.50
CA VAL A 102 -11.59 3.22 -9.48
C VAL A 102 -11.16 4.18 -10.58
N VAL A 103 -9.85 4.33 -10.76
CA VAL A 103 -9.22 5.23 -11.74
C VAL A 103 -9.23 4.58 -13.12
N ALA A 104 -9.77 5.29 -14.10
CA ALA A 104 -9.60 5.00 -15.52
C ALA A 104 -8.26 5.60 -15.99
N ALA A 105 -7.20 4.81 -15.91
CA ALA A 105 -5.86 5.25 -16.31
C ALA A 105 -5.67 5.17 -17.82
N ASN A 106 -4.63 5.84 -18.29
CA ASN A 106 -4.09 5.67 -19.63
C ASN A 106 -2.65 5.10 -19.54
N ASP A 107 -2.09 4.77 -20.70
CA ASP A 107 -0.74 4.23 -20.79
C ASP A 107 0.33 5.16 -20.17
N THR A 108 0.13 6.47 -20.25
CA THR A 108 1.05 7.44 -19.64
C THR A 108 1.08 7.31 -18.12
N ILE A 109 -0.09 7.18 -17.49
CA ILE A 109 -0.23 7.00 -16.03
C ILE A 109 0.33 5.63 -15.62
N ALA A 110 -0.05 4.58 -16.35
CA ALA A 110 0.41 3.23 -16.08
C ALA A 110 1.95 3.11 -16.23
N ASN A 111 2.53 3.75 -17.23
CA ASN A 111 3.99 3.82 -17.42
C ASN A 111 4.70 4.60 -16.30
N LYS A 112 4.16 5.75 -15.89
CA LYS A 112 4.72 6.53 -14.76
C LYS A 112 4.87 5.70 -13.48
N LEU A 113 3.99 4.72 -13.29
CA LEU A 113 3.97 3.86 -12.12
C LEU A 113 4.60 2.47 -12.38
N GLY A 114 5.20 2.26 -13.56
CA GLY A 114 5.80 0.98 -13.91
C GLY A 114 4.82 -0.21 -13.92
N MET A 115 3.55 0.06 -14.23
CA MET A 115 2.48 -0.93 -14.09
C MET A 115 2.14 -1.70 -15.36
N LEU A 116 2.68 -1.33 -16.53
CA LEU A 116 2.43 -2.08 -17.76
C LEU A 116 3.19 -3.40 -17.76
N HIS A 117 2.49 -4.47 -18.12
CA HIS A 117 3.09 -5.80 -18.17
C HIS A 117 3.79 -6.02 -19.53
N PRO A 118 5.13 -6.21 -19.54
CA PRO A 118 5.83 -6.54 -20.79
C PRO A 118 5.24 -7.80 -21.44
N GLY A 119 4.91 -7.72 -22.72
CA GLY A 119 4.42 -8.86 -23.51
C GLY A 119 2.93 -9.24 -23.27
N LYS A 120 2.16 -8.51 -22.46
CA LYS A 120 0.72 -8.74 -22.25
C LYS A 120 -0.14 -7.53 -22.68
N GLY A 121 0.29 -6.78 -23.69
CA GLY A 121 -0.44 -5.62 -24.22
C GLY A 121 -0.45 -4.46 -23.23
N THR A 122 -1.59 -3.78 -23.11
CA THR A 122 -1.78 -2.62 -22.23
C THR A 122 -2.24 -2.97 -20.81
N ASN A 123 -2.41 -4.26 -20.49
CA ASN A 123 -2.88 -4.67 -19.18
C ASN A 123 -1.88 -4.28 -18.08
N THR A 124 -2.39 -3.75 -16.98
CA THR A 124 -1.56 -3.46 -15.82
C THR A 124 -1.25 -4.71 -15.00
N VAL A 125 -0.12 -4.69 -14.29
CA VAL A 125 0.20 -5.68 -13.26
C VAL A 125 -0.66 -5.46 -12.01
N ARG A 126 -0.58 -6.36 -11.04
CA ARG A 126 -1.23 -6.17 -9.72
C ARG A 126 -0.28 -5.45 -8.77
N ALA A 127 -0.18 -4.14 -8.93
CA ALA A 127 0.65 -3.31 -8.06
C ALA A 127 -0.13 -2.82 -6.82
N VAL A 128 0.59 -2.51 -5.76
CA VAL A 128 0.12 -1.78 -4.58
C VAL A 128 1.15 -0.72 -4.26
N PHE A 129 0.74 0.54 -4.20
CA PHE A 129 1.53 1.65 -3.66
C PHE A 129 0.88 2.10 -2.36
N ILE A 130 1.61 2.05 -1.26
CA ILE A 130 1.20 2.65 0.01
C ILE A 130 1.89 3.99 0.15
N VAL A 131 1.10 5.05 0.25
CA VAL A 131 1.56 6.44 0.27
C VAL A 131 1.17 7.09 1.60
N ASP A 132 2.11 7.81 2.20
CA ASP A 132 1.92 8.45 3.49
C ASP A 132 1.23 9.82 3.39
N PRO A 133 0.84 10.44 4.53
CA PRO A 133 0.18 11.75 4.57
C PRO A 133 0.97 12.91 3.95
N LYS A 134 2.27 12.73 3.73
CA LYS A 134 3.15 13.70 3.06
C LYS A 134 3.25 13.47 1.56
N GLY A 135 2.56 12.44 1.04
CA GLY A 135 2.62 12.05 -0.36
C GLY A 135 3.86 11.24 -0.73
N LYS A 136 4.56 10.66 0.25
CA LYS A 136 5.75 9.82 0.00
C LYS A 136 5.38 8.36 -0.19
N VAL A 137 5.98 7.72 -1.17
CA VAL A 137 5.86 6.26 -1.39
C VAL A 137 6.59 5.52 -0.27
N ARG A 138 5.86 4.73 0.51
CA ARG A 138 6.40 4.03 1.68
C ARG A 138 6.58 2.53 1.46
N LEU A 139 5.77 1.93 0.59
CA LEU A 139 5.88 0.53 0.23
C LEU A 139 5.30 0.31 -1.16
N ILE A 140 5.94 -0.60 -1.91
CA ILE A 140 5.50 -1.00 -3.25
C ILE A 140 5.50 -2.52 -3.29
N MET A 141 4.41 -3.11 -3.82
CA MET A 141 4.30 -4.54 -4.09
C MET A 141 3.91 -4.73 -5.55
N TYR A 142 4.52 -5.69 -6.23
CA TYR A 142 4.14 -6.10 -7.58
C TYR A 142 3.89 -7.61 -7.61
N TYR A 143 2.74 -7.97 -8.11
CA TYR A 143 2.33 -9.35 -8.30
C TYR A 143 2.09 -9.63 -9.78
N PRO A 144 2.40 -10.83 -10.26
CA PRO A 144 2.03 -11.22 -11.62
C PRO A 144 0.51 -11.36 -11.75
N GLN A 145 0.01 -11.30 -12.98
CA GLN A 145 -1.44 -11.27 -13.23
C GLN A 145 -2.16 -12.53 -12.71
N GLU A 146 -1.47 -13.65 -12.65
CA GLU A 146 -1.99 -14.96 -12.29
C GLU A 146 -2.23 -15.16 -10.79
N ILE A 147 -1.64 -14.30 -9.95
CA ILE A 147 -1.69 -14.45 -8.49
C ILE A 147 -2.46 -13.29 -7.85
N GLY A 148 -3.60 -13.59 -7.24
CA GLY A 148 -4.33 -12.64 -6.40
C GLY A 148 -3.54 -12.29 -5.14
N ARG A 149 -3.64 -11.01 -4.71
CA ARG A 149 -2.89 -10.49 -3.56
C ARG A 149 -3.45 -10.98 -2.23
N ASN A 150 -2.58 -11.09 -1.24
CA ASN A 150 -2.97 -11.36 0.13
C ASN A 150 -3.38 -10.06 0.84
N MET A 151 -4.67 -9.90 1.15
CA MET A 151 -5.19 -8.70 1.79
C MET A 151 -4.70 -8.53 3.23
N ASP A 152 -4.48 -9.62 3.96
CA ASP A 152 -3.98 -9.56 5.33
C ASP A 152 -2.57 -8.96 5.38
N GLU A 153 -1.73 -9.25 4.38
CA GLU A 153 -0.41 -8.62 4.25
C GLU A 153 -0.50 -7.13 3.93
N ILE A 154 -1.44 -6.71 3.08
CA ILE A 154 -1.62 -5.28 2.76
C ILE A 154 -2.06 -4.51 4.01
N VAL A 155 -3.04 -5.04 4.74
CA VAL A 155 -3.51 -4.47 6.02
C VAL A 155 -2.36 -4.41 7.03
N ARG A 156 -1.64 -5.53 7.20
CA ARG A 156 -0.47 -5.61 8.07
C ARG A 156 0.58 -4.57 7.72
N ALA A 157 0.88 -4.39 6.43
CA ALA A 157 1.89 -3.45 5.97
C ALA A 157 1.53 -2.00 6.29
N VAL A 158 0.28 -1.57 6.06
CA VAL A 158 -0.18 -0.22 6.44
C VAL A 158 -0.02 -0.01 7.94
N LYS A 159 -0.49 -0.94 8.75
CA LYS A 159 -0.42 -0.87 10.21
C LYS A 159 1.04 -0.81 10.70
N ALA A 160 1.91 -1.66 10.13
CA ALA A 160 3.33 -1.70 10.44
C ALA A 160 4.02 -0.37 10.11
N LEU A 161 3.72 0.24 8.96
CA LEU A 161 4.25 1.55 8.57
C LEU A 161 3.81 2.66 9.53
N GLN A 162 2.54 2.67 9.92
CA GLN A 162 2.00 3.66 10.85
C GLN A 162 2.60 3.53 12.27
N VAL A 163 2.79 2.30 12.74
CA VAL A 163 3.47 2.04 14.02
C VAL A 163 4.94 2.43 13.95
N SER A 164 5.61 2.03 12.87
CA SER A 164 7.03 2.33 12.69
C SER A 164 7.33 3.83 12.65
N GLU A 165 6.45 4.63 12.05
CA GLU A 165 6.62 6.08 11.98
C GLU A 165 6.59 6.75 13.37
N LYS A 166 5.81 6.19 14.30
CA LYS A 166 5.58 6.79 15.62
C LYS A 166 6.48 6.22 16.72
N GLN A 167 6.82 4.94 16.65
CA GLN A 167 7.34 4.22 17.82
C GLN A 167 8.67 3.50 17.60
N GLY A 168 9.07 3.24 16.35
CA GLY A 168 10.30 2.54 16.01
C GLY A 168 10.09 1.39 15.02
N ALA A 169 11.15 0.67 14.69
CA ALA A 169 11.10 -0.39 13.69
C ALA A 169 10.26 -1.58 14.16
N VAL A 170 9.54 -2.19 13.24
CA VAL A 170 8.79 -3.43 13.49
C VAL A 170 9.55 -4.64 12.95
N PRO A 171 9.51 -5.79 13.65
CA PRO A 171 10.21 -7.00 13.23
C PRO A 171 9.50 -7.70 12.06
N ALA A 172 10.18 -8.67 11.48
CA ALA A 172 9.59 -9.56 10.47
C ALA A 172 8.30 -10.21 11.00
N GLY A 173 7.28 -10.32 10.13
CA GLY A 173 6.00 -10.95 10.49
C GLY A 173 5.19 -10.24 11.58
N TRP A 174 5.59 -9.02 12.02
CA TRP A 174 4.84 -8.26 13.02
C TRP A 174 3.35 -8.15 12.65
N PRO A 175 2.41 -8.29 13.62
CA PRO A 175 2.60 -8.41 15.08
C PRO A 175 2.88 -9.83 15.61
N ASN A 176 3.08 -10.80 14.73
CA ASN A 176 3.26 -12.21 15.08
C ASN A 176 4.71 -12.68 14.88
N ASN A 177 5.69 -11.84 15.24
CA ASN A 177 7.11 -12.21 15.10
C ASN A 177 7.46 -13.42 16.01
N GLU A 178 8.27 -14.33 15.49
CA GLU A 178 8.60 -15.58 16.18
C GLU A 178 9.41 -15.37 17.46
N LEU A 179 10.29 -14.37 17.50
CA LEU A 179 11.20 -14.09 18.61
C LEU A 179 10.59 -13.12 19.64
N ILE A 180 10.05 -12.00 19.17
CA ILE A 180 9.67 -10.87 20.03
C ILE A 180 8.18 -10.49 19.94
N LYS A 181 7.36 -11.31 19.25
CA LYS A 181 5.91 -11.15 19.10
C LYS A 181 5.52 -9.78 18.49
N ASP A 182 4.63 -9.06 19.17
CA ASP A 182 4.12 -7.75 18.75
C ASP A 182 4.99 -6.56 19.19
N ARG A 183 6.16 -6.81 19.74
CA ARG A 183 7.06 -5.76 20.23
C ARG A 183 7.72 -5.01 19.08
N ILE A 184 8.21 -3.81 19.38
CA ILE A 184 8.94 -2.97 18.44
C ILE A 184 10.43 -2.97 18.77
N ILE A 185 11.25 -2.83 17.74
CA ILE A 185 12.71 -2.80 17.83
C ILE A 185 13.16 -1.37 18.12
N VAL A 186 14.01 -1.23 19.11
CA VAL A 186 14.68 0.03 19.41
C VAL A 186 15.92 0.15 18.50
N PRO A 187 16.15 1.29 17.85
CA PRO A 187 17.34 1.47 17.00
C PRO A 187 18.63 1.12 17.76
N PRO A 188 19.61 0.47 17.15
CA PRO A 188 20.85 0.09 17.80
C PRO A 188 21.62 1.32 18.30
N ALA A 189 22.40 1.13 19.36
CA ALA A 189 23.28 2.18 19.88
C ALA A 189 24.34 2.56 18.85
N SER A 190 24.61 3.86 18.70
CA SER A 190 25.61 4.39 17.76
C SER A 190 26.96 4.74 18.39
N THR A 191 27.09 4.58 19.73
CA THR A 191 28.34 4.83 20.48
C THR A 191 28.58 3.77 21.53
N VAL A 192 29.83 3.58 21.95
CA VAL A 192 30.23 2.65 23.04
C VAL A 192 29.50 3.01 24.34
N LYS A 193 29.35 4.29 24.64
CA LYS A 193 28.63 4.77 25.83
C LYS A 193 27.17 4.34 25.77
N MET A 194 26.48 4.66 24.69
CA MET A 194 25.07 4.26 24.49
C MET A 194 24.88 2.74 24.53
N ALA A 195 25.84 1.95 24.03
CA ALA A 195 25.75 0.50 24.06
C ALA A 195 25.76 -0.03 25.51
N LYS A 196 26.59 0.55 26.39
CA LYS A 196 26.63 0.20 27.82
C LYS A 196 25.33 0.62 28.51
N GLU A 197 24.92 1.87 28.36
CA GLU A 197 23.67 2.41 28.93
C GLU A 197 22.45 1.60 28.48
N ARG A 198 22.45 1.10 27.25
CA ARG A 198 21.36 0.31 26.69
C ARG A 198 21.13 -1.02 27.44
N LEU A 199 22.20 -1.69 27.85
CA LEU A 199 22.12 -2.95 28.63
C LEU A 199 21.72 -2.71 30.08
N GLU A 200 21.91 -1.51 30.60
CA GLU A 200 21.49 -1.12 31.96
C GLU A 200 20.03 -0.63 32.01
N ASP A 201 19.43 -0.31 30.88
CA ASP A 201 18.05 0.18 30.78
C ASP A 201 17.04 -0.94 31.01
N LYS A 202 16.46 -0.97 32.22
CA LYS A 202 15.44 -1.96 32.63
C LYS A 202 14.09 -1.81 31.95
N SER A 203 13.87 -0.72 31.20
CA SER A 203 12.64 -0.52 30.43
C SER A 203 12.66 -1.28 29.10
N LEU A 204 13.82 -1.81 28.72
CA LEU A 204 14.04 -2.55 27.49
C LEU A 204 14.31 -4.02 27.80
N GLU A 205 13.91 -4.88 26.88
CA GLU A 205 14.37 -6.27 26.83
C GLU A 205 15.38 -6.39 25.70
N CYS A 206 16.58 -6.86 26.00
CA CYS A 206 17.68 -6.94 25.06
C CYS A 206 18.25 -8.34 24.98
N PHE A 207 18.47 -8.83 23.75
CA PHE A 207 19.36 -9.97 23.51
C PHE A 207 20.82 -9.52 23.57
N ASP A 208 21.10 -8.30 23.09
CA ASP A 208 22.37 -7.59 23.22
C ASP A 208 22.12 -6.10 22.96
N TRP A 209 23.09 -5.22 23.20
CA TRP A 209 22.98 -3.75 23.05
C TRP A 209 22.45 -3.29 21.68
N TRP A 210 22.65 -4.07 20.63
CA TRP A 210 22.20 -3.79 19.27
C TRP A 210 20.82 -4.38 18.95
N PHE A 211 20.34 -5.33 19.77
CA PHE A 211 19.02 -5.95 19.59
C PHE A 211 18.19 -5.84 20.86
N CYS A 212 17.63 -4.65 21.04
CA CYS A 212 16.69 -4.35 22.12
C CYS A 212 15.30 -4.09 21.57
N HIS A 213 14.30 -4.42 22.34
CA HIS A 213 12.90 -4.25 22.01
C HIS A 213 12.08 -3.83 23.21
N LYS A 214 10.92 -3.25 22.96
CA LYS A 214 9.96 -2.81 23.97
C LYS A 214 8.53 -3.12 23.54
N PRO A 215 7.54 -3.11 24.45
CA PRO A 215 6.12 -3.17 24.06
C PRO A 215 5.78 -2.02 23.13
N TYR A 216 4.89 -2.26 22.14
CA TYR A 216 4.34 -1.16 21.38
C TYR A 216 3.09 -0.61 22.08
N GLU A 217 2.89 0.70 22.01
CA GLU A 217 1.72 1.38 22.54
C GLU A 217 0.57 1.27 21.53
N LYS A 218 -0.57 0.73 21.97
CA LYS A 218 -1.78 0.53 21.13
C LYS A 218 -2.55 1.81 20.92
#